data_7a6fae1a0e9667d8d9592720366a5932
#
_entry.id   7a6fae1a0e9667d8d9592720366a5932
#
_cell.length_a   1.000
_cell.length_b   1.000
_cell.length_c   1.000
_cell.angle_alpha   90.00
_cell.angle_beta   90.00
_cell.angle_gamma   90.00
#
_symmetry.space_group_name_H-M   'P 1'
#
loop_
_entity.id
_entity.type
_entity.pdbx_description
1 polymer ?
#
loop_
_entity_poly.entity_id
_entity_poly.type
_entity_poly.pdbx_seq_one_letter_code
_entity_poly.pdbx_strand_id
1 'polypeptide(L)'
;MARSSFQKLKLLHVMNYLLQNSDEEHPITVNQMIQYLESNGIAAERKSIYDDIEALRTFGMDIEECKRGRVFGYYVASRTFELPELKLLVDSVQSSKFITHKKTASLIKKIETLASVHSAQLLHRQVFVKNRIKTMNESIYYNVDEIHNGISNNRKIRFLYFEYNVAKERQYRHGGAYYVVSPFAMTWDDENYYLVAYDSEAGIIKHYRVDKMEKISTLDEERDGQEVYQALDMAVYTRKVFGMFTGDETKVQMRFENHLVGAVLDRLGSEVFIVPDGPAHFTVRTDVVVSPQFFAWVLGFGPQAQIVGPAHVVAGMKAHIGSVAALYGPQA
;
A
#
# COMPACT_ATOMS: atom_id res chain seq x y z
N MET A 1 51.78 -19.25 -8.16
CA MET A 1 51.25 -18.84 -6.85
C MET A 1 49.73 -18.90 -6.91
N ALA A 2 49.10 -19.71 -6.10
CA ALA A 2 47.64 -19.80 -6.03
C ALA A 2 47.12 -18.44 -5.49
N ARG A 3 46.40 -17.68 -6.33
CA ARG A 3 45.65 -16.51 -5.89
C ARG A 3 44.64 -17.01 -4.83
N SER A 4 44.78 -16.55 -3.57
CA SER A 4 43.87 -16.94 -2.52
C SER A 4 42.44 -16.61 -2.94
N SER A 5 41.46 -17.46 -2.64
CA SER A 5 40.05 -17.24 -2.95
C SER A 5 39.53 -15.91 -2.40
N PHE A 6 40.13 -15.40 -1.34
CA PHE A 6 39.84 -14.10 -0.70
C PHE A 6 40.15 -12.89 -1.60
N GLN A 7 41.14 -12.97 -2.50
CA GLN A 7 41.42 -11.85 -3.43
C GLN A 7 40.30 -11.57 -4.43
N LYS A 8 39.49 -12.59 -4.78
CA LYS A 8 38.33 -12.40 -5.65
C LYS A 8 37.19 -11.68 -4.94
N LEU A 9 37.11 -11.81 -3.60
CA LEU A 9 36.11 -11.17 -2.79
C LEU A 9 36.45 -9.72 -2.41
N LYS A 10 37.75 -9.33 -2.56
CA LYS A 10 38.21 -7.98 -2.21
C LYS A 10 37.38 -6.87 -2.81
N LEU A 11 37.15 -6.93 -4.12
CA LEU A 11 36.37 -5.93 -4.85
C LEU A 11 34.94 -5.83 -4.33
N LEU A 12 34.29 -6.97 -4.02
CA LEU A 12 32.94 -7.02 -3.46
C LEU A 12 32.89 -6.43 -2.04
N HIS A 13 33.92 -6.66 -1.24
CA HIS A 13 34.05 -6.05 0.09
C HIS A 13 34.22 -4.53 -0.01
N VAL A 14 35.06 -4.03 -0.91
CA VAL A 14 35.23 -2.59 -1.15
C VAL A 14 33.90 -1.95 -1.60
N MET A 15 33.23 -2.57 -2.57
CA MET A 15 31.91 -2.15 -3.06
C MET A 15 30.89 -2.05 -1.92
N ASN A 16 30.76 -3.11 -1.15
CA ASN A 16 29.77 -3.17 -0.08
C ASN A 16 30.09 -2.15 1.03
N TYR A 17 31.36 -1.99 1.38
CA TYR A 17 31.80 -1.03 2.37
C TYR A 17 31.50 0.42 1.95
N LEU A 18 31.77 0.78 0.69
CA LEU A 18 31.40 2.08 0.12
C LEU A 18 29.88 2.28 0.13
N LEU A 19 29.12 1.32 -0.34
CA LEU A 19 27.65 1.40 -0.37
C LEU A 19 27.06 1.57 1.03
N GLN A 20 27.58 0.89 2.03
CA GLN A 20 27.03 0.94 3.38
C GLN A 20 27.49 2.16 4.18
N ASN A 21 28.72 2.63 4.01
CA ASN A 21 29.34 3.55 4.95
C ASN A 21 29.69 4.92 4.36
N SER A 22 29.46 5.16 3.06
CA SER A 22 29.78 6.46 2.46
C SER A 22 28.55 7.21 1.99
N ASP A 23 28.63 8.51 2.08
CA ASP A 23 27.80 9.51 1.43
C ASP A 23 28.59 10.81 1.28
N GLU A 24 28.02 11.85 0.66
CA GLU A 24 28.71 13.12 0.43
C GLU A 24 29.27 13.75 1.71
N GLU A 25 28.58 13.55 2.86
CA GLU A 25 29.03 14.09 4.15
C GLU A 25 30.06 13.19 4.85
N HIS A 26 30.11 11.91 4.50
CA HIS A 26 30.94 10.88 5.13
C HIS A 26 31.78 10.12 4.09
N PRO A 27 32.76 10.80 3.42
CA PRO A 27 33.67 10.14 2.48
C PRO A 27 34.61 9.18 3.22
N ILE A 28 34.86 8.02 2.61
CA ILE A 28 35.73 6.97 3.15
C ILE A 28 37.14 7.12 2.56
N THR A 29 38.13 7.13 3.42
CA THR A 29 39.53 7.15 3.01
C THR A 29 40.04 5.76 2.60
N VAL A 30 41.08 5.72 1.76
CA VAL A 30 41.75 4.46 1.38
C VAL A 30 42.26 3.69 2.60
N ASN A 31 42.72 4.38 3.63
CA ASN A 31 43.18 3.73 4.86
C ASN A 31 42.04 3.01 5.61
N GLN A 32 40.84 3.62 5.66
CA GLN A 32 39.67 2.98 6.24
C GLN A 32 39.26 1.73 5.45
N MET A 33 39.33 1.77 4.11
CA MET A 33 39.06 0.60 3.27
C MET A 33 40.05 -0.53 3.54
N ILE A 34 41.36 -0.21 3.67
CA ILE A 34 42.42 -1.19 4.01
C ILE A 34 42.12 -1.81 5.38
N GLN A 35 41.85 -1.02 6.40
CA GLN A 35 41.54 -1.49 7.76
C GLN A 35 40.30 -2.41 7.77
N TYR A 36 39.25 -2.04 7.02
CA TYR A 36 38.06 -2.87 6.88
C TYR A 36 38.39 -4.22 6.21
N LEU A 37 39.19 -4.22 5.15
CA LEU A 37 39.59 -5.45 4.47
C LEU A 37 40.46 -6.34 5.40
N GLU A 38 41.39 -5.77 6.12
CA GLU A 38 42.25 -6.46 7.10
C GLU A 38 41.39 -7.13 8.21
N SER A 39 40.38 -6.43 8.71
CA SER A 39 39.43 -6.98 9.69
C SER A 39 38.63 -8.17 9.16
N ASN A 40 38.49 -8.27 7.83
CA ASN A 40 37.85 -9.40 7.13
C ASN A 40 38.87 -10.44 6.61
N GLY A 41 40.16 -10.36 7.05
CA GLY A 41 41.19 -11.31 6.66
C GLY A 41 41.70 -11.14 5.22
N ILE A 42 41.49 -9.98 4.61
CA ILE A 42 41.89 -9.66 3.24
C ILE A 42 43.02 -8.65 3.26
N ALA A 43 44.22 -9.04 2.91
CA ALA A 43 45.35 -8.12 2.77
C ALA A 43 45.18 -7.28 1.49
N ALA A 44 45.36 -5.95 1.61
CA ALA A 44 45.26 -5.03 0.49
C ALA A 44 46.30 -3.93 0.57
N GLU A 45 46.90 -3.61 -0.57
CA GLU A 45 47.80 -2.50 -0.71
C GLU A 45 47.07 -1.26 -1.24
N ARG A 46 47.55 -0.08 -0.89
CA ARG A 46 46.94 1.19 -1.27
C ARG A 46 46.70 1.31 -2.79
N LYS A 47 47.71 0.92 -3.60
CA LYS A 47 47.57 0.95 -5.06
C LYS A 47 46.44 0.08 -5.58
N SER A 48 46.29 -1.10 -5.00
CA SER A 48 45.22 -2.04 -5.43
C SER A 48 43.83 -1.54 -5.06
N ILE A 49 43.66 -0.67 -4.06
CA ILE A 49 42.36 -0.06 -3.75
C ILE A 49 42.01 1.00 -4.80
N TYR A 50 42.97 1.79 -5.30
CA TYR A 50 42.65 2.68 -6.42
C TYR A 50 42.23 1.93 -7.68
N ASP A 51 42.92 0.83 -7.99
CA ASP A 51 42.52 -0.04 -9.12
C ASP A 51 41.10 -0.64 -8.93
N ASP A 52 40.74 -1.02 -7.69
CA ASP A 52 39.38 -1.50 -7.36
C ASP A 52 38.33 -0.39 -7.52
N ILE A 53 38.61 0.83 -7.11
CA ILE A 53 37.69 1.97 -7.25
C ILE A 53 37.42 2.26 -8.73
N GLU A 54 38.48 2.26 -9.57
CA GLU A 54 38.32 2.45 -11.02
C GLU A 54 37.56 1.29 -11.68
N ALA A 55 37.75 0.05 -11.21
CA ALA A 55 36.97 -1.09 -11.67
C ALA A 55 35.50 -0.93 -11.30
N LEU A 56 35.16 -0.44 -10.09
CA LEU A 56 33.80 -0.19 -9.67
C LEU A 56 33.14 0.97 -10.44
N ARG A 57 33.89 2.02 -10.75
CA ARG A 57 33.44 3.09 -11.67
C ARG A 57 33.13 2.55 -13.07
N THR A 58 34.03 1.72 -13.59
CA THR A 58 33.82 1.06 -14.89
C THR A 58 32.62 0.12 -14.87
N PHE A 59 32.33 -0.53 -13.74
CA PHE A 59 31.16 -1.36 -13.52
C PHE A 59 29.84 -0.56 -13.49
N GLY A 60 29.92 0.77 -13.32
CA GLY A 60 28.77 1.69 -13.30
C GLY A 60 28.41 2.26 -11.92
N MET A 61 29.28 2.08 -10.92
CA MET A 61 29.10 2.78 -9.65
C MET A 61 29.54 4.23 -9.77
N ASP A 62 28.69 5.13 -9.35
CA ASP A 62 28.99 6.56 -9.29
C ASP A 62 29.76 6.87 -8.01
N ILE A 63 31.09 6.77 -8.10
CA ILE A 63 32.00 7.00 -6.99
C ILE A 63 32.74 8.32 -7.22
N GLU A 64 32.47 9.27 -6.35
CA GLU A 64 33.08 10.60 -6.37
C GLU A 64 34.21 10.74 -5.34
N GLU A 65 35.08 11.69 -5.60
CA GLU A 65 36.19 12.10 -4.72
C GLU A 65 35.79 13.34 -3.93
N CYS A 66 36.08 13.33 -2.64
CA CYS A 66 35.84 14.47 -1.79
C CYS A 66 37.10 14.83 -0.99
N LYS A 67 37.45 16.13 -0.99
CA LYS A 67 38.50 16.67 -0.15
C LYS A 67 37.92 17.60 0.87
N ARG A 68 37.81 17.15 2.12
CA ARG A 68 37.39 17.98 3.26
C ARG A 68 38.56 18.30 4.17
N GLY A 69 39.09 19.52 4.04
CA GLY A 69 40.28 19.95 4.76
C GLY A 69 41.51 19.14 4.36
N ARG A 70 42.03 18.31 5.31
CA ARG A 70 43.17 17.41 5.09
C ARG A 70 42.79 15.99 4.73
N VAL A 71 41.47 15.68 4.75
CA VAL A 71 40.95 14.33 4.47
C VAL A 71 40.58 14.26 3.00
N PHE A 72 41.14 13.26 2.31
CA PHE A 72 40.73 12.86 0.96
C PHE A 72 40.08 11.49 1.02
N GLY A 73 38.90 11.38 0.46
CA GLY A 73 38.13 10.16 0.51
C GLY A 73 37.21 10.00 -0.70
N TYR A 74 36.54 8.88 -0.74
CA TYR A 74 35.62 8.46 -1.79
C TYR A 74 34.22 8.23 -1.20
N TYR A 75 33.19 8.54 -1.98
CA TYR A 75 31.82 8.26 -1.60
C TYR A 75 30.97 7.87 -2.82
N VAL A 76 29.89 7.16 -2.57
CA VAL A 76 28.89 6.83 -3.60
C VAL A 76 27.96 8.01 -3.75
N ALA A 77 28.03 8.69 -4.90
CA ALA A 77 27.29 9.92 -5.17
C ALA A 77 25.83 9.65 -5.52
N SER A 78 25.56 8.67 -6.39
CA SER A 78 24.19 8.28 -6.74
C SER A 78 23.87 6.85 -6.29
N ARG A 79 22.63 6.64 -5.89
CA ARG A 79 22.09 5.36 -5.43
C ARG A 79 20.82 5.03 -6.21
N THR A 80 20.41 3.77 -6.16
CA THR A 80 19.15 3.33 -6.79
C THR A 80 17.94 4.12 -6.28
N PHE A 81 17.96 4.51 -5.00
CA PHE A 81 16.95 5.36 -4.39
C PHE A 81 17.61 6.57 -3.73
N GLU A 82 17.02 7.74 -3.94
CA GLU A 82 17.38 8.95 -3.22
C GLU A 82 16.78 8.94 -1.80
N LEU A 83 17.38 9.70 -0.88
CA LEU A 83 16.91 9.77 0.50
C LEU A 83 15.43 10.23 0.64
N PRO A 84 14.93 11.20 -0.14
CA PRO A 84 13.50 11.55 -0.13
C PRO A 84 12.59 10.39 -0.54
N GLU A 85 12.99 9.58 -1.53
CA GLU A 85 12.24 8.42 -1.98
C GLU A 85 12.17 7.33 -0.90
N LEU A 86 13.32 7.06 -0.23
CA LEU A 86 13.36 6.13 0.90
C LEU A 86 12.48 6.59 2.06
N LYS A 87 12.43 7.91 2.34
CA LYS A 87 11.50 8.47 3.33
C LYS A 87 10.05 8.19 2.98
N LEU A 88 9.64 8.39 1.72
CA LEU A 88 8.29 8.08 1.27
C LEU A 88 7.97 6.60 1.39
N LEU A 89 8.92 5.70 1.08
CA LEU A 89 8.75 4.26 1.25
C LEU A 89 8.57 3.89 2.73
N VAL A 90 9.39 4.44 3.64
CA VAL A 90 9.25 4.23 5.08
C VAL A 90 7.92 4.73 5.59
N ASP A 91 7.50 5.93 5.18
CA ASP A 91 6.23 6.54 5.57
C ASP A 91 5.05 5.69 5.10
N SER A 92 5.08 5.19 3.87
CA SER A 92 4.05 4.29 3.31
C SER A 92 3.93 2.99 4.09
N VAL A 93 5.05 2.35 4.43
CA VAL A 93 5.07 1.12 5.24
C VAL A 93 4.61 1.40 6.67
N GLN A 94 5.03 2.52 7.25
CA GLN A 94 4.70 2.88 8.62
C GLN A 94 3.24 3.28 8.78
N SER A 95 2.68 4.02 7.82
CA SER A 95 1.28 4.47 7.82
C SER A 95 0.29 3.35 7.49
N SER A 96 0.71 2.28 6.83
CA SER A 96 -0.18 1.20 6.42
C SER A 96 -0.82 0.48 7.60
N LYS A 97 -2.16 0.44 7.67
CA LYS A 97 -2.92 -0.36 8.64
C LYS A 97 -2.84 -1.87 8.33
N PHE A 98 -2.61 -2.18 7.08
CA PHE A 98 -2.57 -3.53 6.55
C PHE A 98 -1.34 -4.32 7.00
N ILE A 99 -0.21 -3.66 7.28
CA ILE A 99 1.05 -4.29 7.66
C ILE A 99 1.15 -4.35 9.18
N THR A 100 1.42 -5.54 9.76
CA THR A 100 1.59 -5.70 11.22
C THR A 100 2.79 -4.89 11.74
N HIS A 101 2.80 -4.55 13.03
CA HIS A 101 3.91 -3.82 13.65
C HIS A 101 5.26 -4.54 13.46
N LYS A 102 5.28 -5.88 13.64
CA LYS A 102 6.48 -6.70 13.47
C LYS A 102 7.00 -6.66 12.04
N LYS A 103 6.12 -6.80 11.05
CA LYS A 103 6.48 -6.76 9.63
C LYS A 103 6.92 -5.37 9.20
N THR A 104 6.26 -4.31 9.71
CA THR A 104 6.67 -2.91 9.51
C THR A 104 8.12 -2.70 9.93
N ALA A 105 8.49 -3.09 11.16
CA ALA A 105 9.86 -2.95 11.65
C ALA A 105 10.87 -3.72 10.78
N SER A 106 10.51 -4.92 10.34
CA SER A 106 11.34 -5.73 9.46
C SER A 106 11.53 -5.10 8.08
N LEU A 107 10.47 -4.54 7.49
CA LEU A 107 10.53 -3.87 6.18
C LEU A 107 11.35 -2.60 6.24
N ILE A 108 11.16 -1.77 7.27
CA ILE A 108 11.93 -0.54 7.47
C ILE A 108 13.43 -0.86 7.55
N LYS A 109 13.83 -1.88 8.34
CA LYS A 109 15.23 -2.32 8.39
C LYS A 109 15.80 -2.72 7.03
N LYS A 110 14.98 -3.31 6.15
CA LYS A 110 15.41 -3.63 4.79
C LYS A 110 15.54 -2.39 3.91
N ILE A 111 14.61 -1.43 4.05
CA ILE A 111 14.70 -0.14 3.34
C ILE A 111 15.96 0.64 3.78
N GLU A 112 16.28 0.62 5.05
CA GLU A 112 17.49 1.26 5.61
C GLU A 112 18.78 0.74 4.96
N THR A 113 18.84 -0.54 4.57
CA THR A 113 20.03 -1.09 3.89
C THR A 113 20.26 -0.54 2.48
N LEU A 114 19.30 0.19 1.91
CA LEU A 114 19.42 0.85 0.61
C LEU A 114 20.13 2.22 0.72
N ALA A 115 20.29 2.74 1.92
CA ALA A 115 21.02 3.98 2.23
C ALA A 115 22.39 3.71 2.88
N SER A 116 23.20 4.75 3.07
CA SER A 116 24.34 4.68 3.97
C SER A 116 23.86 4.54 5.43
N VAL A 117 24.68 4.00 6.31
CA VAL A 117 24.37 3.91 7.76
C VAL A 117 24.08 5.29 8.37
N HIS A 118 24.67 6.35 7.83
CA HIS A 118 24.46 7.73 8.26
C HIS A 118 23.11 8.27 7.79
N SER A 119 22.79 8.09 6.52
CA SER A 119 21.50 8.48 5.93
C SER A 119 20.34 7.64 6.48
N ALA A 120 20.56 6.35 6.79
CA ALA A 120 19.56 5.47 7.40
C ALA A 120 19.07 6.00 8.75
N GLN A 121 19.93 6.65 9.54
CA GLN A 121 19.52 7.28 10.80
C GLN A 121 18.50 8.41 10.62
N LEU A 122 18.49 9.05 9.45
CA LEU A 122 17.54 10.10 9.10
C LEU A 122 16.16 9.54 8.74
N LEU A 123 16.08 8.25 8.40
CA LEU A 123 14.81 7.57 8.08
C LEU A 123 13.96 7.32 9.34
N HIS A 124 14.58 7.22 10.53
CA HIS A 124 13.89 6.95 11.79
C HIS A 124 13.09 8.12 12.37
N ARG A 125 13.28 9.35 11.90
CA ARG A 125 12.92 10.55 12.65
C ARG A 125 11.62 11.26 12.28
N GLN A 126 10.89 10.91 11.22
CA GLN A 126 10.00 11.91 10.62
C GLN A 126 8.50 11.59 10.53
N VAL A 127 8.03 10.38 10.68
CA VAL A 127 6.57 10.15 10.73
C VAL A 127 6.15 9.53 12.05
N PHE A 128 5.66 10.38 12.95
CA PHE A 128 4.94 9.94 14.15
C PHE A 128 3.54 9.48 13.74
N VAL A 129 3.40 8.26 13.27
CA VAL A 129 2.10 7.60 13.24
C VAL A 129 1.82 7.08 14.66
N LYS A 130 1.53 8.04 15.57
CA LYS A 130 1.27 7.74 16.97
C LYS A 130 0.01 6.87 17.04
N ASN A 131 0.14 5.65 17.58
CA ASN A 131 -0.97 4.74 17.87
C ASN A 131 -1.82 4.30 16.67
N ARG A 132 -1.25 4.20 15.47
CA ARG A 132 -2.02 3.69 14.34
C ARG A 132 -2.41 2.23 14.59
N ILE A 133 -3.70 1.96 14.55
CA ILE A 133 -4.23 0.60 14.66
C ILE A 133 -3.77 -0.17 13.42
N LYS A 134 -2.95 -1.19 13.63
CA LYS A 134 -2.47 -2.10 12.58
C LYS A 134 -3.18 -3.44 12.70
N THR A 135 -3.27 -4.16 11.60
CA THR A 135 -3.79 -5.53 11.62
C THR A 135 -2.96 -6.42 12.55
N MET A 136 -3.62 -7.36 13.22
CA MET A 136 -2.95 -8.40 14.02
C MET A 136 -2.79 -9.71 13.21
N ASN A 137 -3.24 -9.74 11.96
CA ASN A 137 -3.16 -10.93 11.13
C ASN A 137 -1.80 -10.97 10.41
N GLU A 138 -0.85 -11.74 10.93
CA GLU A 138 0.47 -11.89 10.31
C GLU A 138 0.45 -12.74 9.02
N SER A 139 -0.61 -13.52 8.79
CA SER A 139 -0.73 -14.33 7.57
C SER A 139 -1.13 -13.53 6.33
N ILE A 140 -1.53 -12.28 6.50
CA ILE A 140 -2.04 -11.42 5.43
C ILE A 140 -1.07 -11.31 4.23
N TYR A 141 0.23 -11.34 4.51
CA TYR A 141 1.28 -11.32 3.48
C TYR A 141 1.22 -12.56 2.59
N TYR A 142 1.06 -13.74 3.22
CA TYR A 142 0.90 -15.00 2.50
C TYR A 142 -0.46 -15.09 1.82
N ASN A 143 -1.49 -14.49 2.41
CA ASN A 143 -2.82 -14.45 1.82
C ASN A 143 -2.81 -13.69 0.48
N VAL A 144 -2.10 -12.55 0.42
CA VAL A 144 -1.93 -11.78 -0.81
C VAL A 144 -1.22 -12.60 -1.88
N ASP A 145 -0.15 -13.30 -1.52
CA ASP A 145 0.62 -14.13 -2.45
C ASP A 145 -0.22 -15.29 -3.00
N GLU A 146 -0.96 -15.97 -2.14
CA GLU A 146 -1.83 -17.08 -2.54
C GLU A 146 -3.01 -16.63 -3.43
N ILE A 147 -3.56 -15.43 -3.18
CA ILE A 147 -4.57 -14.84 -4.06
C ILE A 147 -3.98 -14.57 -5.45
N HIS A 148 -2.76 -14.00 -5.51
CA HIS A 148 -2.06 -13.78 -6.78
C HIS A 148 -1.79 -15.07 -7.53
N ASN A 149 -1.42 -16.14 -6.82
CA ASN A 149 -1.25 -17.48 -7.41
C ASN A 149 -2.55 -17.97 -8.05
N GLY A 150 -3.69 -17.85 -7.35
CA GLY A 150 -4.99 -18.21 -7.89
C GLY A 150 -5.34 -17.41 -9.15
N ILE A 151 -5.10 -16.09 -9.14
CA ILE A 151 -5.33 -15.20 -10.29
C ILE A 151 -4.44 -15.58 -11.47
N SER A 152 -3.13 -15.73 -11.25
CA SER A 152 -2.15 -15.95 -12.30
C SER A 152 -2.28 -17.34 -12.96
N ASN A 153 -2.69 -18.33 -12.18
CA ASN A 153 -2.85 -19.71 -12.65
C ASN A 153 -4.27 -20.04 -13.14
N ASN A 154 -5.16 -19.05 -13.20
CA ASN A 154 -6.58 -19.22 -13.55
C ASN A 154 -7.29 -20.26 -12.69
N ARG A 155 -7.09 -20.20 -11.36
CA ARG A 155 -7.63 -21.18 -10.40
C ARG A 155 -8.52 -20.54 -9.37
N LYS A 156 -9.54 -21.29 -8.90
CA LYS A 156 -10.32 -20.92 -7.71
C LYS A 156 -9.45 -20.97 -6.46
N ILE A 157 -9.86 -20.22 -5.47
CA ILE A 157 -9.28 -20.26 -4.12
C ILE A 157 -10.36 -20.61 -3.10
N ARG A 158 -9.93 -21.21 -2.01
CA ARG A 158 -10.75 -21.39 -0.81
C ARG A 158 -10.11 -20.73 0.38
N PHE A 159 -10.93 -20.25 1.33
CA PHE A 159 -10.48 -19.63 2.56
C PHE A 159 -11.55 -19.69 3.65
N LEU A 160 -11.15 -19.57 4.91
CA LEU A 160 -12.04 -19.26 6.02
C LEU A 160 -12.15 -17.74 6.17
N TYR A 161 -13.35 -17.24 6.47
CA TYR A 161 -13.60 -15.82 6.66
C TYR A 161 -14.12 -15.56 8.07
N PHE A 162 -13.48 -14.65 8.80
CA PHE A 162 -13.82 -14.38 10.19
C PHE A 162 -14.24 -12.93 10.45
N GLU A 163 -14.99 -12.74 11.51
CA GLU A 163 -15.32 -11.47 12.14
C GLU A 163 -14.86 -11.49 13.60
N TYR A 164 -14.78 -10.33 14.22
CA TYR A 164 -14.55 -10.25 15.66
C TYR A 164 -15.89 -10.11 16.39
N ASN A 165 -16.08 -10.90 17.44
CA ASN A 165 -17.17 -10.72 18.37
C ASN A 165 -16.88 -9.57 19.37
N VAL A 166 -17.81 -9.24 20.24
CA VAL A 166 -17.67 -8.17 21.26
C VAL A 166 -16.56 -8.48 22.29
N ALA A 167 -16.18 -9.74 22.45
CA ALA A 167 -15.03 -10.16 23.26
C ALA A 167 -13.69 -10.04 22.52
N LYS A 168 -13.68 -9.54 21.28
CA LYS A 168 -12.51 -9.42 20.37
C LYS A 168 -11.91 -10.76 19.95
N GLU A 169 -12.71 -11.83 20.00
CA GLU A 169 -12.35 -13.16 19.54
C GLU A 169 -12.77 -13.34 18.08
N ARG A 170 -12.01 -14.15 17.34
CA ARG A 170 -12.34 -14.49 15.95
C ARG A 170 -13.52 -15.47 15.90
N GLN A 171 -14.54 -15.09 15.18
CA GLN A 171 -15.70 -15.94 14.91
C GLN A 171 -15.79 -16.16 13.41
N TYR A 172 -15.69 -17.43 12.98
CA TYR A 172 -15.77 -17.76 11.56
C TYR A 172 -17.23 -17.67 11.08
N ARG A 173 -17.40 -17.01 9.94
CA ARG A 173 -18.67 -16.95 9.25
C ARG A 173 -19.04 -18.31 8.66
N HIS A 174 -20.30 -18.51 8.30
CA HIS A 174 -20.84 -19.76 7.76
C HIS A 174 -20.50 -21.00 8.63
N GLY A 175 -20.47 -20.85 9.95
CA GLY A 175 -20.16 -21.95 10.86
C GLY A 175 -18.74 -22.54 10.68
N GLY A 176 -17.82 -21.81 10.06
CA GLY A 176 -16.47 -22.28 9.76
C GLY A 176 -16.35 -23.07 8.45
N ALA A 177 -17.34 -23.02 7.59
CA ALA A 177 -17.23 -23.56 6.23
C ALA A 177 -16.30 -22.68 5.37
N TYR A 178 -15.62 -23.32 4.42
CA TYR A 178 -14.79 -22.63 3.46
C TYR A 178 -15.63 -21.86 2.43
N TYR A 179 -15.23 -20.64 2.15
CA TYR A 179 -15.62 -19.94 0.94
C TYR A 179 -14.80 -20.48 -0.22
N VAL A 180 -15.45 -20.76 -1.35
CA VAL A 180 -14.81 -21.15 -2.62
C VAL A 180 -15.22 -20.11 -3.65
N VAL A 181 -14.24 -19.40 -4.20
CA VAL A 181 -14.50 -18.28 -5.12
C VAL A 181 -13.48 -18.23 -6.25
N SER A 182 -13.84 -17.59 -7.36
CA SER A 182 -12.97 -17.28 -8.49
C SER A 182 -12.34 -15.91 -8.29
N PRO A 183 -11.04 -15.80 -7.92
CA PRO A 183 -10.37 -14.53 -7.68
C PRO A 183 -10.06 -13.82 -9.01
N PHE A 184 -10.38 -12.52 -9.16
CA PHE A 184 -10.10 -11.77 -10.37
C PHE A 184 -9.15 -10.62 -10.19
N ALA A 185 -9.29 -9.85 -9.10
CA ALA A 185 -8.42 -8.72 -8.81
C ALA A 185 -8.29 -8.50 -7.31
N MET A 186 -7.27 -7.76 -6.92
CA MET A 186 -7.21 -7.13 -5.61
C MET A 186 -7.30 -5.62 -5.79
N THR A 187 -8.05 -4.97 -4.92
CA THR A 187 -8.18 -3.53 -4.87
C THR A 187 -7.85 -3.00 -3.49
N TRP A 188 -7.46 -1.75 -3.45
CA TRP A 188 -7.12 -1.04 -2.22
C TRP A 188 -8.20 0.01 -1.96
N ASP A 189 -8.88 -0.08 -0.82
CA ASP A 189 -9.86 0.89 -0.39
C ASP A 189 -9.81 1.07 1.13
N ASP A 190 -9.91 2.32 1.61
CA ASP A 190 -9.83 2.70 3.03
C ASP A 190 -8.70 1.95 3.79
N GLU A 191 -7.50 1.93 3.18
CA GLU A 191 -6.29 1.33 3.73
C GLU A 191 -6.37 -0.19 3.97
N ASN A 192 -7.28 -0.89 3.31
CA ASN A 192 -7.39 -2.35 3.34
C ASN A 192 -7.31 -2.93 1.93
N TYR A 193 -6.76 -4.13 1.83
CA TYR A 193 -6.88 -4.93 0.62
C TYR A 193 -8.21 -5.67 0.59
N TYR A 194 -8.84 -5.59 -0.56
CA TYR A 194 -10.04 -6.35 -0.86
C TYR A 194 -9.77 -7.26 -2.06
N LEU A 195 -10.14 -8.52 -1.92
CA LEU A 195 -10.26 -9.44 -3.04
C LEU A 195 -11.59 -9.16 -3.75
N VAL A 196 -11.54 -8.96 -5.04
CA VAL A 196 -12.68 -8.95 -5.95
C VAL A 196 -12.79 -10.34 -6.55
N ALA A 197 -13.84 -11.08 -6.21
CA ALA A 197 -14.02 -12.46 -6.65
C ALA A 197 -15.45 -12.75 -7.05
N TYR A 198 -15.62 -13.66 -8.00
CA TYR A 198 -16.92 -14.19 -8.37
C TYR A 198 -17.28 -15.35 -7.45
N ASP A 199 -18.44 -15.26 -6.87
CA ASP A 199 -19.05 -16.31 -6.06
C ASP A 199 -20.04 -17.08 -6.93
N SER A 200 -19.71 -18.32 -7.27
CA SER A 200 -20.50 -19.15 -8.20
C SER A 200 -21.85 -19.55 -7.63
N GLU A 201 -21.96 -19.70 -6.30
CA GLU A 201 -23.24 -20.04 -5.65
C GLU A 201 -24.23 -18.87 -5.70
N ALA A 202 -23.71 -17.65 -5.51
CA ALA A 202 -24.54 -16.45 -5.56
C ALA A 202 -24.67 -15.86 -6.98
N GLY A 203 -23.81 -16.24 -7.92
CA GLY A 203 -23.79 -15.73 -9.30
C GLY A 203 -23.36 -14.28 -9.43
N ILE A 204 -22.62 -13.72 -8.46
CA ILE A 204 -22.26 -12.30 -8.39
C ILE A 204 -20.80 -12.08 -7.99
N ILE A 205 -20.28 -10.89 -8.31
CA ILE A 205 -19.01 -10.41 -7.75
C ILE A 205 -19.21 -10.00 -6.29
N LYS A 206 -18.33 -10.49 -5.43
CA LYS A 206 -18.25 -10.15 -4.02
C LYS A 206 -16.86 -9.60 -3.66
N HIS A 207 -16.83 -8.81 -2.58
CA HIS A 207 -15.59 -8.25 -2.03
C HIS A 207 -15.32 -8.90 -0.67
N TYR A 208 -14.07 -9.32 -0.50
CA TYR A 208 -13.61 -9.90 0.75
C TYR A 208 -12.37 -9.17 1.25
N ARG A 209 -12.40 -8.72 2.49
CA ARG A 209 -11.21 -8.13 3.12
C ARG A 209 -10.16 -9.20 3.33
N VAL A 210 -8.96 -8.98 2.78
CA VAL A 210 -7.87 -9.98 2.82
C VAL A 210 -7.36 -10.20 4.25
N ASP A 211 -7.43 -9.19 5.13
CA ASP A 211 -7.07 -9.29 6.54
C ASP A 211 -8.03 -10.14 7.39
N LYS A 212 -9.23 -10.45 6.85
CA LYS A 212 -10.24 -11.32 7.47
C LYS A 212 -10.20 -12.76 6.95
N MET A 213 -9.27 -13.05 6.05
CA MET A 213 -9.11 -14.39 5.47
C MET A 213 -8.08 -15.19 6.24
N GLU A 214 -8.32 -16.48 6.37
CA GLU A 214 -7.39 -17.47 6.92
C GLU A 214 -7.43 -18.76 6.13
N LYS A 215 -6.33 -19.53 6.21
CA LYS A 215 -6.19 -20.84 5.56
C LYS A 215 -6.53 -20.79 4.07
N ILE A 216 -6.05 -19.77 3.39
CA ILE A 216 -6.18 -19.64 1.95
C ILE A 216 -5.41 -20.75 1.26
N SER A 217 -5.99 -21.34 0.23
CA SER A 217 -5.31 -22.24 -0.70
C SER A 217 -5.94 -22.19 -2.08
N THR A 218 -5.08 -22.28 -3.09
CA THR A 218 -5.48 -22.44 -4.49
C THR A 218 -6.04 -23.86 -4.69
N LEU A 219 -7.07 -24.01 -5.52
CA LEU A 219 -7.68 -25.27 -5.90
C LEU A 219 -7.26 -25.65 -7.32
N ASP A 220 -7.44 -26.92 -7.68
CA ASP A 220 -7.21 -27.38 -9.06
C ASP A 220 -8.35 -27.02 -10.04
N GLU A 221 -9.42 -26.42 -9.51
CA GLU A 221 -10.57 -25.98 -10.30
C GLU A 221 -10.27 -24.65 -11.00
N GLU A 222 -10.65 -24.54 -12.27
CA GLU A 222 -10.57 -23.30 -13.03
C GLU A 222 -11.57 -22.27 -12.55
N ARG A 223 -11.22 -20.99 -12.72
CA ARG A 223 -12.14 -19.88 -12.39
C ARG A 223 -13.34 -19.90 -13.34
N ASP A 224 -14.49 -19.55 -12.83
CA ASP A 224 -15.72 -19.22 -13.55
C ASP A 224 -16.09 -17.76 -13.35
N GLY A 225 -17.14 -17.27 -14.04
CA GLY A 225 -17.59 -15.87 -13.94
C GLY A 225 -16.72 -14.86 -14.66
N GLN A 226 -15.85 -15.27 -15.59
CA GLN A 226 -15.00 -14.40 -16.38
C GLN A 226 -15.80 -13.35 -17.17
N GLU A 227 -16.94 -13.72 -17.74
CA GLU A 227 -17.81 -12.80 -18.49
C GLU A 227 -18.40 -11.71 -17.59
N VAL A 228 -18.81 -12.09 -16.37
CA VAL A 228 -19.33 -11.16 -15.37
C VAL A 228 -18.25 -10.16 -14.95
N TYR A 229 -17.02 -10.65 -14.76
CA TYR A 229 -15.90 -9.78 -14.40
C TYR A 229 -15.46 -8.86 -15.55
N GLN A 230 -15.39 -9.36 -16.80
CA GLN A 230 -15.01 -8.56 -17.97
C GLN A 230 -16.03 -7.46 -18.30
N ALA A 231 -17.30 -7.64 -17.92
CA ALA A 231 -18.31 -6.60 -18.03
C ALA A 231 -18.09 -5.43 -17.06
N LEU A 232 -17.20 -5.59 -16.04
CA LEU A 232 -16.85 -4.57 -15.08
C LEU A 232 -15.59 -3.80 -15.53
N ASP A 233 -15.73 -2.51 -15.75
CA ASP A 233 -14.57 -1.62 -15.79
C ASP A 233 -14.08 -1.38 -14.34
N MET A 234 -13.01 -2.07 -13.94
CA MET A 234 -12.50 -2.03 -12.57
C MET A 234 -12.10 -0.61 -12.11
N ALA A 235 -11.60 0.24 -13.01
CA ALA A 235 -11.23 1.61 -12.66
C ALA A 235 -12.47 2.48 -12.39
N VAL A 236 -13.55 2.23 -13.10
CA VAL A 236 -14.85 2.89 -12.90
C VAL A 236 -15.55 2.27 -11.69
N TYR A 237 -15.52 0.94 -11.58
CA TYR A 237 -16.19 0.19 -10.52
C TYR A 237 -15.71 0.59 -9.12
N THR A 238 -14.40 0.68 -8.89
CA THR A 238 -13.84 1.06 -7.59
C THR A 238 -14.21 2.48 -7.15
N ARG A 239 -14.43 3.39 -8.10
CA ARG A 239 -14.90 4.75 -7.80
C ARG A 239 -16.38 4.80 -7.42
N LYS A 240 -17.20 3.91 -7.99
CA LYS A 240 -18.65 3.84 -7.76
C LYS A 240 -19.01 3.20 -6.42
N VAL A 241 -18.12 2.33 -5.88
CA VAL A 241 -18.36 1.56 -4.66
C VAL A 241 -17.81 2.31 -3.45
N PHE A 242 -18.64 2.54 -2.44
CA PHE A 242 -18.27 3.17 -1.20
C PHE A 242 -17.98 2.12 -0.12
N GLY A 243 -16.73 2.04 0.37
CA GLY A 243 -16.30 1.08 1.39
C GLY A 243 -16.48 -0.38 0.96
N MET A 244 -16.42 -0.68 -0.35
CA MET A 244 -16.58 -2.02 -0.93
C MET A 244 -17.91 -2.70 -0.59
N PHE A 245 -18.97 -1.91 -0.31
CA PHE A 245 -20.31 -2.43 -0.12
C PHE A 245 -21.00 -2.67 -1.46
N THR A 246 -21.66 -3.81 -1.58
CA THR A 246 -22.50 -4.15 -2.74
C THR A 246 -23.85 -3.47 -2.64
N GLY A 247 -24.43 -3.10 -3.77
CA GLY A 247 -25.73 -2.47 -3.89
C GLY A 247 -26.08 -2.23 -5.36
N ASP A 248 -27.22 -1.60 -5.62
CA ASP A 248 -27.67 -1.29 -6.97
C ASP A 248 -26.92 -0.07 -7.51
N GLU A 249 -26.34 -0.22 -8.70
CA GLU A 249 -25.73 0.89 -9.41
C GLU A 249 -26.82 1.85 -9.92
N THR A 250 -26.70 3.11 -9.55
CA THR A 250 -27.72 4.12 -9.86
C THR A 250 -27.04 5.45 -10.24
N LYS A 251 -27.52 6.08 -11.29
CA LYS A 251 -27.14 7.44 -11.64
C LYS A 251 -27.76 8.45 -10.67
N VAL A 252 -26.91 9.02 -9.80
CA VAL A 252 -27.33 9.94 -8.75
C VAL A 252 -26.94 11.37 -9.11
N GLN A 253 -27.83 12.31 -8.79
CA GLN A 253 -27.54 13.73 -8.83
C GLN A 253 -27.40 14.27 -7.40
N MET A 254 -26.29 14.95 -7.14
CA MET A 254 -25.97 15.54 -5.84
C MET A 254 -25.68 17.03 -6.01
N ARG A 255 -26.02 17.81 -5.00
CA ARG A 255 -25.76 19.26 -4.91
C ARG A 255 -24.83 19.52 -3.73
N PHE A 256 -23.84 20.38 -3.92
CA PHE A 256 -22.83 20.73 -2.92
C PHE A 256 -22.58 22.24 -2.90
N GLU A 257 -22.14 22.77 -1.76
CA GLU A 257 -21.60 24.12 -1.69
C GLU A 257 -20.24 24.19 -2.42
N ASN A 258 -19.92 25.34 -3.04
CA ASN A 258 -18.76 25.50 -3.92
C ASN A 258 -17.42 25.16 -3.27
N HIS A 259 -17.24 25.38 -1.97
CA HIS A 259 -15.98 25.08 -1.26
C HIS A 259 -15.70 23.56 -1.14
N LEU A 260 -16.71 22.70 -1.36
CA LEU A 260 -16.58 21.25 -1.31
C LEU A 260 -16.08 20.63 -2.62
N VAL A 261 -15.78 21.44 -3.65
CA VAL A 261 -15.34 20.93 -4.95
C VAL A 261 -14.12 20.01 -4.84
N GLY A 262 -13.13 20.37 -4.00
CA GLY A 262 -11.95 19.53 -3.75
C GLY A 262 -12.32 18.14 -3.21
N ALA A 263 -13.16 18.08 -2.18
CA ALA A 263 -13.58 16.81 -1.57
C ALA A 263 -14.39 15.93 -2.56
N VAL A 264 -15.15 16.56 -3.47
CA VAL A 264 -15.88 15.83 -4.52
C VAL A 264 -14.91 15.29 -5.58
N LEU A 265 -13.92 16.08 -6.02
CA LEU A 265 -12.91 15.63 -6.98
C LEU A 265 -12.03 14.52 -6.39
N ASP A 266 -11.62 14.63 -5.12
CA ASP A 266 -10.85 13.62 -4.43
C ASP A 266 -11.58 12.26 -4.38
N ARG A 267 -12.90 12.28 -4.24
CA ARG A 267 -13.70 11.05 -4.14
C ARG A 267 -14.16 10.50 -5.48
N LEU A 268 -14.66 11.37 -6.37
CA LEU A 268 -15.30 10.95 -7.62
C LEU A 268 -14.35 11.03 -8.83
N GLY A 269 -13.18 11.61 -8.65
CA GLY A 269 -12.18 11.80 -9.70
C GLY A 269 -12.33 13.13 -10.44
N SER A 270 -11.25 13.58 -11.09
CA SER A 270 -11.19 14.84 -11.83
C SER A 270 -12.11 14.90 -13.06
N GLU A 271 -12.51 13.74 -13.57
CA GLU A 271 -13.35 13.61 -14.77
C GLU A 271 -14.85 13.77 -14.48
N VAL A 272 -15.25 13.94 -13.19
CA VAL A 272 -16.65 14.13 -12.85
C VAL A 272 -17.17 15.45 -13.39
N PHE A 273 -18.33 15.40 -14.06
CA PHE A 273 -18.92 16.60 -14.66
C PHE A 273 -19.60 17.46 -13.59
N ILE A 274 -19.07 18.68 -13.41
CA ILE A 274 -19.55 19.67 -12.44
C ILE A 274 -20.35 20.73 -13.18
N VAL A 275 -21.56 21.02 -12.72
CA VAL A 275 -22.43 22.06 -13.24
C VAL A 275 -22.68 23.10 -12.16
N PRO A 276 -22.33 24.38 -12.36
CA PRO A 276 -22.67 25.46 -11.45
C PRO A 276 -24.20 25.53 -11.21
N ASP A 277 -24.59 25.73 -9.95
CA ASP A 277 -25.98 25.82 -9.51
C ASP A 277 -26.17 27.12 -8.67
N GLY A 278 -26.24 28.24 -9.35
CA GLY A 278 -26.23 29.56 -8.72
C GLY A 278 -24.84 29.99 -8.22
N PRO A 279 -24.78 31.03 -7.40
CA PRO A 279 -23.50 31.63 -6.98
C PRO A 279 -22.76 30.83 -5.89
N ALA A 280 -23.46 29.96 -5.13
CA ALA A 280 -22.94 29.32 -3.96
C ALA A 280 -22.83 27.80 -4.06
N HIS A 281 -23.39 27.18 -5.09
CA HIS A 281 -23.48 25.71 -5.21
C HIS A 281 -23.08 25.22 -6.58
N PHE A 282 -22.83 23.92 -6.65
CA PHE A 282 -22.70 23.14 -7.88
C PHE A 282 -23.42 21.81 -7.77
N THR A 283 -23.74 21.21 -8.91
CA THR A 283 -24.29 19.85 -8.98
C THR A 283 -23.36 18.93 -9.73
N VAL A 284 -23.37 17.66 -9.34
CA VAL A 284 -22.70 16.56 -10.03
C VAL A 284 -23.69 15.45 -10.35
N ARG A 285 -23.46 14.77 -11.49
CA ARG A 285 -24.18 13.56 -11.86
C ARG A 285 -23.15 12.45 -12.07
N THR A 286 -23.31 11.36 -11.36
CA THR A 286 -22.39 10.22 -11.44
C THR A 286 -23.12 8.93 -11.12
N ASP A 287 -22.60 7.82 -11.64
CA ASP A 287 -23.06 6.50 -11.27
C ASP A 287 -22.39 6.09 -9.95
N VAL A 288 -23.19 5.64 -8.98
CA VAL A 288 -22.73 5.16 -7.67
C VAL A 288 -23.47 3.89 -7.28
N VAL A 289 -22.82 3.06 -6.48
CA VAL A 289 -23.50 1.95 -5.78
C VAL A 289 -24.17 2.53 -4.55
N VAL A 290 -25.50 2.58 -4.56
CA VAL A 290 -26.30 3.12 -3.45
C VAL A 290 -26.19 2.19 -2.24
N SER A 291 -25.60 2.66 -1.16
CA SER A 291 -25.32 1.91 0.05
C SER A 291 -25.39 2.79 1.29
N PRO A 292 -25.49 2.22 2.51
CA PRO A 292 -25.40 3.01 3.74
C PRO A 292 -24.12 3.86 3.82
N GLN A 293 -22.99 3.39 3.27
CA GLN A 293 -21.73 4.12 3.23
C GLN A 293 -21.76 5.30 2.28
N PHE A 294 -22.43 5.15 1.13
CA PHE A 294 -22.68 6.29 0.24
C PHE A 294 -23.51 7.36 0.96
N PHE A 295 -24.59 6.97 1.64
CA PHE A 295 -25.39 7.91 2.43
C PHE A 295 -24.54 8.55 3.54
N ALA A 296 -23.75 7.79 4.27
CA ALA A 296 -22.88 8.30 5.32
C ALA A 296 -21.84 9.31 4.77
N TRP A 297 -21.28 9.07 3.58
CA TRP A 297 -20.37 10.01 2.94
C TRP A 297 -21.03 11.34 2.63
N VAL A 298 -22.23 11.34 2.05
CA VAL A 298 -22.99 12.58 1.78
C VAL A 298 -23.38 13.27 3.09
N LEU A 299 -23.84 12.52 4.10
CA LEU A 299 -24.19 13.07 5.41
C LEU A 299 -23.00 13.66 6.17
N GLY A 300 -21.79 13.19 5.87
CA GLY A 300 -20.56 13.74 6.49
C GLY A 300 -20.32 15.21 6.19
N PHE A 301 -20.95 15.77 5.15
CA PHE A 301 -20.91 17.20 4.82
C PHE A 301 -22.04 18.00 5.51
N GLY A 302 -22.88 17.35 6.30
CA GLY A 302 -24.02 18.01 6.95
C GLY A 302 -24.98 18.64 5.98
N PRO A 303 -25.45 19.88 6.22
CA PRO A 303 -26.40 20.60 5.36
C PRO A 303 -25.79 21.12 4.05
N GLN A 304 -24.48 21.01 3.87
CA GLN A 304 -23.74 21.55 2.72
C GLN A 304 -23.76 20.62 1.50
N ALA A 305 -24.30 19.41 1.65
CA ALA A 305 -24.46 18.44 0.59
C ALA A 305 -25.87 17.83 0.60
N GLN A 306 -26.44 17.58 -0.58
CA GLN A 306 -27.77 17.02 -0.74
C GLN A 306 -27.84 16.10 -1.95
N ILE A 307 -28.52 14.95 -1.80
CA ILE A 307 -28.96 14.12 -2.93
C ILE A 307 -30.24 14.76 -3.47
N VAL A 308 -30.22 15.17 -4.75
CA VAL A 308 -31.38 15.82 -5.39
C VAL A 308 -32.12 14.90 -6.35
N GLY A 309 -31.56 13.75 -6.70
CA GLY A 309 -32.20 12.75 -7.55
C GLY A 309 -31.37 11.47 -7.68
N PRO A 310 -31.99 10.38 -8.13
CA PRO A 310 -33.42 10.20 -8.43
C PRO A 310 -34.29 10.05 -7.18
N ALA A 311 -35.59 10.11 -7.34
CA ALA A 311 -36.55 10.17 -6.21
C ALA A 311 -36.42 8.99 -5.22
N HIS A 312 -36.18 7.76 -5.71
CA HIS A 312 -36.01 6.59 -4.84
C HIS A 312 -34.75 6.67 -3.98
N VAL A 313 -33.64 7.24 -4.48
CA VAL A 313 -32.41 7.43 -3.68
C VAL A 313 -32.61 8.53 -2.64
N VAL A 314 -33.33 9.61 -3.00
CA VAL A 314 -33.73 10.65 -2.03
C VAL A 314 -34.62 10.06 -0.92
N ALA A 315 -35.57 9.19 -1.26
CA ALA A 315 -36.40 8.50 -0.31
C ALA A 315 -35.56 7.57 0.60
N GLY A 316 -34.61 6.83 0.03
CA GLY A 316 -33.65 5.99 0.79
C GLY A 316 -32.83 6.81 1.79
N MET A 317 -32.32 7.98 1.37
CA MET A 317 -31.59 8.90 2.27
C MET A 317 -32.48 9.40 3.41
N LYS A 318 -33.74 9.80 3.11
CA LYS A 318 -34.70 10.22 4.15
C LYS A 318 -34.98 9.10 5.16
N ALA A 319 -35.18 7.87 4.68
CA ALA A 319 -35.38 6.71 5.55
C ALA A 319 -34.12 6.45 6.42
N HIS A 320 -32.94 6.55 5.85
CA HIS A 320 -31.66 6.38 6.57
C HIS A 320 -31.51 7.44 7.66
N ILE A 321 -31.74 8.72 7.34
CA ILE A 321 -31.73 9.83 8.34
C ILE A 321 -32.76 9.59 9.43
N GLY A 322 -33.99 9.19 9.07
CA GLY A 322 -35.05 8.90 10.02
C GLY A 322 -34.68 7.78 11.00
N SER A 323 -34.06 6.72 10.52
CA SER A 323 -33.60 5.61 11.36
C SER A 323 -32.51 6.03 12.35
N VAL A 324 -31.59 6.89 11.91
CA VAL A 324 -30.54 7.44 12.78
C VAL A 324 -31.13 8.43 13.78
N ALA A 325 -32.00 9.34 13.35
CA ALA A 325 -32.64 10.32 14.21
C ALA A 325 -33.46 9.66 15.34
N ALA A 326 -34.11 8.54 15.06
CA ALA A 326 -34.87 7.79 16.06
C ALA A 326 -34.01 7.28 17.23
N LEU A 327 -32.70 7.04 17.01
CA LEU A 327 -31.77 6.63 18.07
C LEU A 327 -31.44 7.76 19.06
N TYR A 328 -31.59 9.01 18.63
CA TYR A 328 -31.30 10.21 19.42
C TYR A 328 -32.56 11.00 19.85
N GLY A 329 -33.73 10.43 19.55
CA GLY A 329 -35.00 10.97 20.05
C GLY A 329 -35.14 10.85 21.57
N PRO A 330 -36.09 11.57 22.20
CA PRO A 330 -36.32 11.42 23.61
C PRO A 330 -36.59 9.95 23.95
N GLN A 331 -35.78 9.41 24.87
CA GLN A 331 -36.04 8.08 25.42
C GLN A 331 -37.32 8.19 26.25
N ALA A 332 -38.33 7.41 25.87
CA ALA A 332 -39.59 7.32 26.58
C ALA A 332 -39.42 6.68 27.97
#